data_df5abaf9fb2575bb16af4fd20f9ccd8e
#
_entry.id   df5abaf9fb2575bb16af4fd20f9ccd8e
#
_cell.length_a   1.000
_cell.length_b   1.000
_cell.length_c   1.000
_cell.angle_alpha   90.00
_cell.angle_beta   90.00
_cell.angle_gamma   90.00
#
_symmetry.space_group_name_H-M   'P 1'
#
loop_
_entity.id
_entity.type
_entity.pdbx_description
1 polymer ?
#
loop_
_entity_poly.entity_id
_entity_poly.type
_entity_poly.pdbx_seq_one_letter_code
_entity_poly.pdbx_strand_id
1 'polypeptide(L)'
;MFLQTALVPFRRLVFVALWAEVQVSRQARGLATKGQLIAGAAEAFEQNGYVGTSLEAIVESIGLSKGALYFHFGSKEELARAIIAEQHAISIAAVEAIRGEHAPAVEQIVMLCHEMARQIVHEPIVRAGIRITVELSDKGYGPADPYIDWINTCEYLARRAIDQGDISHETDPATFARFVIGAFTGVQTLSLIRTGGADLEERVDDMWMLLLPGIMPRYRHKDLRRIRNARSVGPPGQFGPVFSL
;
A
#
# COMPACT_ATOMS: atom_id res chain seq x y z
N MET A 1 12.18 52.41 -47.44
CA MET A 1 11.27 51.23 -47.61
C MET A 1 11.95 50.02 -46.97
N PHE A 2 11.29 49.29 -46.13
CA PHE A 2 11.75 48.17 -45.33
C PHE A 2 12.39 48.49 -43.96
N LEU A 3 11.52 48.54 -42.92
CA LEU A 3 11.82 48.09 -41.55
C LEU A 3 10.50 48.07 -40.76
N GLN A 4 9.67 47.10 -41.03
CA GLN A 4 8.51 46.78 -40.21
C GLN A 4 8.24 45.27 -40.34
N THR A 5 8.84 44.47 -39.47
CA THR A 5 8.37 43.12 -39.18
C THR A 5 9.39 42.42 -38.26
N ALA A 6 9.28 42.53 -36.95
CA ALA A 6 9.92 41.58 -36.01
C ALA A 6 9.54 41.78 -34.52
N LEU A 7 8.33 42.22 -34.17
CA LEU A 7 7.95 42.47 -32.76
C LEU A 7 6.73 41.63 -32.27
N VAL A 8 6.24 40.70 -33.08
CA VAL A 8 5.03 39.94 -32.74
C VAL A 8 5.30 38.57 -32.07
N PRO A 9 6.43 37.85 -32.24
CA PRO A 9 6.58 36.51 -31.67
C PRO A 9 6.94 36.51 -30.17
N PHE A 10 7.62 37.54 -29.64
CA PHE A 10 8.11 37.50 -28.25
C PHE A 10 7.00 37.63 -27.19
N ARG A 11 5.97 38.42 -27.43
CA ARG A 11 4.82 38.55 -26.51
C ARG A 11 3.97 37.30 -26.43
N ARG A 12 3.84 36.51 -27.51
CA ARG A 12 3.10 35.25 -27.52
C ARG A 12 3.82 34.18 -26.74
N LEU A 13 5.14 34.07 -26.83
CA LEU A 13 5.96 33.09 -26.11
C LEU A 13 5.93 33.35 -24.59
N VAL A 14 6.03 34.57 -24.14
CA VAL A 14 5.95 34.94 -22.71
C VAL A 14 4.55 34.66 -22.15
N PHE A 15 3.49 34.90 -22.92
CA PHE A 15 2.11 34.65 -22.47
C PHE A 15 1.83 33.13 -22.38
N VAL A 16 2.37 32.31 -23.28
CA VAL A 16 2.25 30.86 -23.26
C VAL A 16 3.04 30.27 -22.08
N ALA A 17 4.25 30.79 -21.81
CA ALA A 17 5.05 30.35 -20.67
C ALA A 17 4.38 30.68 -19.32
N LEU A 18 3.88 31.91 -19.15
CA LEU A 18 3.12 32.33 -17.97
C LEU A 18 1.82 31.52 -17.79
N TRP A 19 1.14 31.20 -18.88
CA TRP A 19 -0.07 30.36 -18.84
C TRP A 19 0.26 28.93 -18.44
N ALA A 20 1.36 28.35 -18.95
CA ALA A 20 1.84 27.03 -18.58
C ALA A 20 2.23 26.96 -17.09
N GLU A 21 2.95 27.95 -16.56
CA GLU A 21 3.30 28.04 -15.14
C GLU A 21 2.07 28.15 -14.23
N VAL A 22 1.05 28.94 -14.62
CA VAL A 22 -0.20 29.07 -13.87
C VAL A 22 -0.98 27.75 -13.86
N GLN A 23 -1.01 27.02 -14.98
CA GLN A 23 -1.67 25.72 -15.08
C GLN A 23 -0.94 24.66 -14.23
N VAL A 24 0.38 24.58 -14.31
CA VAL A 24 1.21 23.70 -13.48
C VAL A 24 0.99 23.99 -11.98
N SER A 25 0.97 25.28 -11.60
CA SER A 25 0.72 25.68 -10.21
C SER A 25 -0.71 25.34 -9.72
N ARG A 26 -1.72 25.42 -10.59
CA ARG A 26 -3.10 25.03 -10.26
C ARG A 26 -3.22 23.51 -10.11
N GLN A 27 -2.60 22.77 -11.01
CA GLN A 27 -2.61 21.31 -10.96
C GLN A 27 -1.87 20.79 -9.71
N ALA A 28 -0.69 21.34 -9.41
CA ALA A 28 0.06 21.00 -8.20
C ALA A 28 -0.74 21.30 -6.92
N ARG A 29 -1.42 22.43 -6.83
CA ARG A 29 -2.30 22.75 -5.69
C ARG A 29 -3.49 21.80 -5.59
N GLY A 30 -4.10 21.43 -6.72
CA GLY A 30 -5.19 20.46 -6.75
C GLY A 30 -4.75 19.09 -6.25
N LEU A 31 -3.58 18.60 -6.70
CA LEU A 31 -3.00 17.33 -6.22
C LEU A 31 -2.67 17.39 -4.73
N ALA A 32 -2.08 18.47 -4.24
CA ALA A 32 -1.80 18.64 -2.82
C ALA A 32 -3.08 18.63 -1.97
N THR A 33 -4.15 19.30 -2.40
CA THR A 33 -5.45 19.29 -1.72
C THR A 33 -6.08 17.90 -1.71
N LYS A 34 -6.01 17.17 -2.84
CA LYS A 34 -6.48 15.79 -2.93
C LYS A 34 -5.73 14.89 -1.96
N GLY A 35 -4.41 15.02 -1.88
CA GLY A 35 -3.56 14.28 -0.93
C GLY A 35 -3.93 14.56 0.53
N GLN A 36 -4.15 15.85 0.88
CA GLN A 36 -4.61 16.23 2.22
C GLN A 36 -5.97 15.63 2.58
N LEU A 37 -6.91 15.59 1.64
CA LEU A 37 -8.22 14.96 1.82
C LEU A 37 -8.09 13.45 2.07
N ILE A 38 -7.27 12.76 1.28
CA ILE A 38 -7.02 11.33 1.45
C ILE A 38 -6.37 11.04 2.82
N ALA A 39 -5.35 11.81 3.20
CA ALA A 39 -4.65 11.62 4.48
C ALA A 39 -5.59 11.86 5.68
N GLY A 40 -6.31 12.99 5.71
CA GLY A 40 -7.25 13.29 6.80
C GLY A 40 -8.43 12.31 6.87
N ALA A 41 -8.91 11.85 5.70
CA ALA A 41 -9.94 10.81 5.66
C ALA A 41 -9.41 9.46 6.16
N ALA A 42 -8.17 9.10 5.83
CA ALA A 42 -7.54 7.89 6.33
C ALA A 42 -7.48 7.89 7.87
N GLU A 43 -7.04 8.98 8.49
CA GLU A 43 -7.02 9.13 9.94
C GLU A 43 -8.43 9.01 10.55
N ALA A 44 -9.42 9.68 9.95
CA ALA A 44 -10.80 9.63 10.44
C ALA A 44 -11.43 8.22 10.32
N PHE A 45 -11.19 7.52 9.20
CA PHE A 45 -11.66 6.16 8.99
C PHE A 45 -10.92 5.15 9.87
N GLU A 46 -9.63 5.36 10.12
CA GLU A 46 -8.85 4.53 11.05
C GLU A 46 -9.43 4.61 12.48
N GLN A 47 -9.78 5.81 12.94
CA GLN A 47 -10.28 6.03 14.29
C GLN A 47 -11.75 5.60 14.47
N ASN A 48 -12.63 5.99 13.55
CA ASN A 48 -14.08 5.89 13.71
C ASN A 48 -14.74 4.83 12.81
N GLY A 49 -13.98 4.19 11.92
CA GLY A 49 -14.50 3.30 10.88
C GLY A 49 -15.21 4.04 9.75
N TYR A 50 -15.51 3.28 8.69
CA TYR A 50 -16.23 3.85 7.55
C TYR A 50 -17.61 4.35 7.93
N VAL A 51 -18.38 3.58 8.68
CA VAL A 51 -19.75 3.96 9.06
C VAL A 51 -19.78 5.17 9.98
N GLY A 52 -18.89 5.22 10.98
CA GLY A 52 -18.84 6.26 12.01
C GLY A 52 -18.28 7.61 11.56
N THR A 53 -17.73 7.71 10.34
CA THR A 53 -17.12 8.94 9.83
C THR A 53 -18.06 9.68 8.87
N SER A 54 -18.19 10.99 8.97
CA SER A 54 -18.90 11.84 8.00
C SER A 54 -17.90 12.67 7.17
N LEU A 55 -18.31 13.04 5.94
CA LEU A 55 -17.50 13.91 5.08
C LEU A 55 -17.28 15.30 5.71
N GLU A 56 -18.29 15.78 6.45
CA GLU A 56 -18.24 17.03 7.19
C GLU A 56 -17.15 17.02 8.27
N ALA A 57 -17.12 15.96 9.08
CA ALA A 57 -16.11 15.79 10.13
C ALA A 57 -14.69 15.74 9.55
N ILE A 58 -14.51 15.07 8.39
CA ILE A 58 -13.21 15.01 7.71
C ILE A 58 -12.74 16.41 7.33
N VAL A 59 -13.55 17.20 6.60
CA VAL A 59 -13.09 18.52 6.13
C VAL A 59 -12.88 19.51 7.28
N GLU A 60 -13.66 19.40 8.36
CA GLU A 60 -13.49 20.20 9.55
C GLU A 60 -12.17 19.88 10.26
N SER A 61 -11.81 18.61 10.40
CA SER A 61 -10.58 18.20 11.07
C SER A 61 -9.29 18.66 10.36
N ILE A 62 -9.32 18.77 9.02
CA ILE A 62 -8.16 19.19 8.22
C ILE A 62 -8.21 20.66 7.78
N GLY A 63 -9.23 21.42 8.20
CA GLY A 63 -9.36 22.85 7.88
C GLY A 63 -9.66 23.15 6.40
N LEU A 64 -10.22 22.20 5.65
CA LEU A 64 -10.63 22.38 4.27
C LEU A 64 -12.12 22.71 4.14
N SER A 65 -12.52 23.25 2.99
CA SER A 65 -13.93 23.54 2.71
C SER A 65 -14.66 22.32 2.14
N LYS A 66 -15.97 22.23 2.39
CA LYS A 66 -16.84 21.25 1.72
C LYS A 66 -16.76 21.33 0.20
N GLY A 67 -16.62 22.55 -0.35
CA GLY A 67 -16.45 22.76 -1.79
C GLY A 67 -15.17 22.12 -2.33
N ALA A 68 -14.05 22.16 -1.59
CA ALA A 68 -12.81 21.51 -1.98
C ALA A 68 -12.97 19.98 -1.97
N LEU A 69 -13.68 19.43 -1.00
CA LEU A 69 -13.95 17.99 -0.95
C LEU A 69 -14.79 17.54 -2.14
N TYR A 70 -15.95 18.17 -2.37
CA TYR A 70 -16.86 17.81 -3.45
C TYR A 70 -16.29 18.08 -4.86
N PHE A 71 -15.27 18.93 -4.96
CA PHE A 71 -14.51 19.11 -6.20
C PHE A 71 -13.66 17.87 -6.54
N HIS A 72 -13.13 17.17 -5.52
CA HIS A 72 -12.26 16.01 -5.68
C HIS A 72 -12.97 14.67 -5.55
N PHE A 73 -14.00 14.60 -4.70
CA PHE A 73 -14.70 13.35 -4.38
C PHE A 73 -16.22 13.59 -4.29
N GLY A 74 -16.98 12.94 -5.18
CA GLY A 74 -18.42 13.07 -5.23
C GLY A 74 -19.17 12.41 -4.07
N SER A 75 -18.52 11.47 -3.35
CA SER A 75 -19.13 10.72 -2.26
C SER A 75 -18.08 10.20 -1.27
N LYS A 76 -18.55 9.81 -0.06
CA LYS A 76 -17.74 9.12 0.95
C LYS A 76 -17.18 7.79 0.43
N GLU A 77 -17.96 7.12 -0.39
CA GLU A 77 -17.54 5.87 -1.02
C GLU A 77 -16.38 6.07 -2.00
N GLU A 78 -16.44 7.13 -2.82
CA GLU A 78 -15.35 7.46 -3.75
C GLU A 78 -14.05 7.79 -3.00
N LEU A 79 -14.16 8.53 -1.90
CA LEU A 79 -13.02 8.84 -1.02
C LEU A 79 -12.45 7.56 -0.38
N ALA A 80 -13.31 6.66 0.10
CA ALA A 80 -12.89 5.37 0.65
C ALA A 80 -12.19 4.50 -0.39
N ARG A 81 -12.72 4.44 -1.61
CA ARG A 81 -12.06 3.73 -2.73
C ARG A 81 -10.69 4.32 -3.07
N ALA A 82 -10.54 5.64 -3.00
CA ALA A 82 -9.24 6.28 -3.21
C ALA A 82 -8.21 5.89 -2.15
N ILE A 83 -8.63 5.74 -0.88
CA ILE A 83 -7.75 5.27 0.21
C ILE A 83 -7.35 3.81 -0.02
N ILE A 84 -8.29 2.93 -0.40
CA ILE A 84 -7.99 1.53 -0.73
C ILE A 84 -7.00 1.45 -1.90
N ALA A 85 -7.20 2.27 -2.94
CA ALA A 85 -6.31 2.30 -4.11
C ALA A 85 -4.90 2.78 -3.73
N GLU A 86 -4.77 3.77 -2.86
CA GLU A 86 -3.47 4.27 -2.39
C GLU A 86 -2.76 3.23 -1.54
N GLN A 87 -3.46 2.59 -0.59
CA GLN A 87 -2.93 1.47 0.19
C GLN A 87 -2.44 0.34 -0.71
N HIS A 88 -3.22 0.01 -1.75
CA HIS A 88 -2.83 -1.03 -2.70
C HIS A 88 -1.59 -0.65 -3.51
N ALA A 89 -1.48 0.62 -3.95
CA ALA A 89 -0.31 1.13 -4.65
C ALA A 89 0.97 1.04 -3.78
N ILE A 90 0.87 1.35 -2.48
CA ILE A 90 1.96 1.19 -1.52
C ILE A 90 2.38 -0.28 -1.43
N SER A 91 1.44 -1.22 -1.35
CA SER A 91 1.72 -2.66 -1.30
C SER A 91 2.39 -3.16 -2.59
N ILE A 92 1.91 -2.74 -3.77
CA ILE A 92 2.52 -3.11 -5.06
C ILE A 92 3.96 -2.58 -5.15
N ALA A 93 4.20 -1.33 -4.74
CA ALA A 93 5.55 -0.77 -4.74
C ALA A 93 6.52 -1.58 -3.87
N ALA A 94 6.06 -2.10 -2.72
CA ALA A 94 6.85 -3.00 -1.88
C ALA A 94 7.17 -4.32 -2.58
N VAL A 95 6.21 -4.92 -3.27
CA VAL A 95 6.41 -6.15 -4.06
C VAL A 95 7.49 -5.94 -5.12
N GLU A 96 7.42 -4.84 -5.87
CA GLU A 96 8.40 -4.53 -6.93
C GLU A 96 9.81 -4.27 -6.35
N ALA A 97 9.91 -3.56 -5.22
CA ALA A 97 11.18 -3.34 -4.55
C ALA A 97 11.83 -4.65 -4.10
N ILE A 98 11.08 -5.52 -3.41
CA ILE A 98 11.58 -6.82 -2.94
C ILE A 98 11.95 -7.73 -4.10
N ARG A 99 11.18 -7.70 -5.19
CA ARG A 99 11.55 -8.41 -6.43
C ARG A 99 12.90 -7.95 -6.98
N GLY A 100 13.20 -6.66 -6.93
CA GLY A 100 14.46 -6.06 -7.36
C GLY A 100 15.68 -6.51 -6.55
N GLU A 101 15.50 -6.99 -5.32
CA GLU A 101 16.58 -7.49 -4.47
C GLU A 101 17.13 -8.86 -4.90
N HIS A 102 16.46 -9.58 -5.82
CA HIS A 102 16.87 -10.90 -6.33
C HIS A 102 17.08 -11.98 -5.25
N ALA A 103 16.47 -11.81 -4.07
CA ALA A 103 16.53 -12.79 -3.00
C ALA A 103 15.81 -14.10 -3.40
N PRO A 104 16.13 -15.27 -2.76
CA PRO A 104 15.37 -16.49 -2.92
C PRO A 104 13.86 -16.27 -2.69
N ALA A 105 13.01 -17.02 -3.41
CA ALA A 105 11.58 -16.75 -3.39
C ALA A 105 10.94 -16.92 -2.00
N VAL A 106 11.40 -17.88 -1.22
CA VAL A 106 10.93 -18.06 0.18
C VAL A 106 11.27 -16.83 1.05
N GLU A 107 12.45 -16.23 0.86
CA GLU A 107 12.85 -15.03 1.57
C GLU A 107 12.00 -13.83 1.15
N GLN A 108 11.67 -13.71 -0.14
CA GLN A 108 10.76 -12.66 -0.62
C GLN A 108 9.39 -12.74 0.05
N ILE A 109 8.84 -13.95 0.27
CA ILE A 109 7.56 -14.11 0.99
C ILE A 109 7.69 -13.62 2.44
N VAL A 110 8.77 -13.97 3.12
CA VAL A 110 9.05 -13.51 4.49
C VAL A 110 9.19 -11.99 4.53
N MET A 111 10.00 -11.42 3.62
CA MET A 111 10.19 -9.96 3.48
C MET A 111 8.88 -9.21 3.26
N LEU A 112 8.00 -9.73 2.40
CA LEU A 112 6.68 -9.12 2.13
C LEU A 112 5.81 -9.08 3.39
N CYS A 113 5.78 -10.15 4.19
CA CYS A 113 5.03 -10.15 5.45
C CYS A 113 5.59 -9.13 6.45
N HIS A 114 6.92 -9.01 6.57
CA HIS A 114 7.53 -8.02 7.45
C HIS A 114 7.32 -6.59 6.95
N GLU A 115 7.44 -6.36 5.65
CA GLU A 115 7.19 -5.04 5.07
C GLU A 115 5.73 -4.62 5.25
N MET A 116 4.78 -5.53 5.07
CA MET A 116 3.37 -5.27 5.34
C MET A 116 3.13 -4.96 6.83
N ALA A 117 3.77 -5.69 7.74
CA ALA A 117 3.70 -5.41 9.18
C ALA A 117 4.24 -4.00 9.49
N ARG A 118 5.39 -3.63 8.93
CA ARG A 118 5.97 -2.30 9.06
C ARG A 118 5.02 -1.20 8.54
N GLN A 119 4.43 -1.40 7.36
CA GLN A 119 3.46 -0.46 6.78
C GLN A 119 2.24 -0.30 7.68
N ILE A 120 1.70 -1.39 8.22
CA ILE A 120 0.56 -1.34 9.15
C ILE A 120 0.91 -0.57 10.43
N VAL A 121 2.12 -0.72 10.95
CA VAL A 121 2.55 0.02 12.15
C VAL A 121 2.74 1.51 11.87
N HIS A 122 3.32 1.88 10.73
CA HIS A 122 3.80 3.23 10.49
C HIS A 122 2.96 4.07 9.52
N GLU A 123 2.09 3.45 8.69
CA GLU A 123 1.35 4.14 7.63
C GLU A 123 -0.16 4.17 7.92
N PRO A 124 -0.72 5.31 8.38
CA PRO A 124 -2.16 5.42 8.66
C PRO A 124 -3.05 5.06 7.47
N ILE A 125 -2.62 5.40 6.25
CA ILE A 125 -3.36 5.09 5.03
C ILE A 125 -3.48 3.59 4.77
N VAL A 126 -2.45 2.81 5.16
CA VAL A 126 -2.47 1.34 5.04
C VAL A 126 -3.46 0.75 6.04
N ARG A 127 -3.44 1.22 7.29
CA ARG A 127 -4.41 0.77 8.32
C ARG A 127 -5.85 1.09 7.93
N ALA A 128 -6.08 2.33 7.47
CA ALA A 128 -7.40 2.76 7.01
C ALA A 128 -7.89 1.94 5.81
N GLY A 129 -7.04 1.74 4.80
CA GLY A 129 -7.38 0.97 3.60
C GLY A 129 -7.77 -0.47 3.92
N ILE A 130 -7.00 -1.16 4.79
CA ILE A 130 -7.30 -2.52 5.24
C ILE A 130 -8.64 -2.54 6.01
N ARG A 131 -8.83 -1.61 6.96
CA ARG A 131 -10.06 -1.51 7.74
C ARG A 131 -11.28 -1.30 6.86
N ILE A 132 -11.21 -0.33 5.94
CA ILE A 132 -12.29 -0.04 5.00
C ILE A 132 -12.60 -1.26 4.11
N THR A 133 -11.58 -1.95 3.62
CA THR A 133 -11.75 -3.16 2.80
C THR A 133 -12.56 -4.22 3.55
N VAL A 134 -12.25 -4.47 4.82
CA VAL A 134 -12.99 -5.43 5.66
C VAL A 134 -14.42 -4.96 5.92
N GLU A 135 -14.63 -3.68 6.29
CA GLU A 135 -15.95 -3.12 6.59
C GLU A 135 -16.88 -3.06 5.36
N LEU A 136 -16.32 -3.01 4.16
CA LEU A 136 -17.06 -2.91 2.91
C LEU A 136 -17.09 -4.21 2.09
N SER A 137 -16.51 -5.29 2.60
CA SER A 137 -16.43 -6.60 1.90
C SER A 137 -17.81 -7.11 1.45
N ASP A 138 -18.86 -6.91 2.26
CA ASP A 138 -20.21 -7.36 1.94
C ASP A 138 -20.89 -6.57 0.81
N LYS A 139 -20.31 -5.45 0.38
CA LYS A 139 -20.90 -4.55 -0.62
C LYS A 139 -20.36 -4.77 -2.04
N GLY A 140 -19.54 -5.79 -2.25
CA GLY A 140 -19.02 -6.13 -3.57
C GLY A 140 -18.13 -5.04 -4.17
N TYR A 141 -17.24 -4.46 -3.39
CA TYR A 141 -16.38 -3.38 -3.86
C TYR A 141 -15.31 -3.87 -4.82
N GLY A 142 -15.62 -3.73 -6.10
CA GLY A 142 -14.73 -3.40 -7.17
C GLY A 142 -13.68 -4.43 -7.63
N PRO A 143 -13.07 -4.18 -8.80
CA PRO A 143 -12.15 -5.13 -9.46
C PRO A 143 -10.77 -5.30 -8.80
N ALA A 144 -10.46 -4.57 -7.75
CA ALA A 144 -9.22 -4.74 -6.99
C ALA A 144 -9.54 -5.16 -5.56
N ASP A 145 -9.66 -6.47 -5.33
CA ASP A 145 -9.60 -7.03 -4.00
C ASP A 145 -8.11 -7.20 -3.64
N PRO A 146 -7.53 -6.36 -2.77
CA PRO A 146 -6.12 -6.47 -2.39
C PRO A 146 -5.74 -7.84 -1.86
N TYR A 147 -6.66 -8.56 -1.20
CA TYR A 147 -6.42 -9.90 -0.68
C TYR A 147 -6.22 -10.92 -1.81
N ILE A 148 -6.95 -10.80 -2.93
CA ILE A 148 -6.74 -11.66 -4.10
C ILE A 148 -5.33 -11.46 -4.65
N ASP A 149 -4.89 -10.22 -4.79
CA ASP A 149 -3.56 -9.91 -5.33
C ASP A 149 -2.44 -10.35 -4.39
N TRP A 150 -2.62 -10.23 -3.07
CA TRP A 150 -1.66 -10.75 -2.09
C TRP A 150 -1.57 -12.28 -2.13
N ILE A 151 -2.71 -12.97 -2.21
CA ILE A 151 -2.75 -14.44 -2.35
C ILE A 151 -2.06 -14.86 -3.64
N ASN A 152 -2.37 -14.22 -4.78
CA ASN A 152 -1.77 -14.55 -6.07
C ASN A 152 -0.25 -14.30 -6.08
N THR A 153 0.21 -13.21 -5.48
CA THR A 153 1.64 -12.91 -5.33
C THR A 153 2.34 -13.96 -4.48
N CYS A 154 1.75 -14.31 -3.34
CA CYS A 154 2.28 -15.34 -2.45
C CYS A 154 2.31 -16.72 -3.14
N GLU A 155 1.27 -17.09 -3.89
CA GLU A 155 1.21 -18.34 -4.65
C GLU A 155 2.30 -18.40 -5.73
N TYR A 156 2.48 -17.31 -6.48
CA TYR A 156 3.55 -17.21 -7.48
C TYR A 156 4.93 -17.42 -6.86
N LEU A 157 5.21 -16.75 -5.74
CA LEU A 157 6.47 -16.91 -5.02
C LEU A 157 6.63 -18.31 -4.40
N ALA A 158 5.55 -18.89 -3.90
CA ALA A 158 5.56 -20.26 -3.38
C ALA A 158 5.93 -21.29 -4.44
N ARG A 159 5.37 -21.20 -5.66
CA ARG A 159 5.77 -22.04 -6.79
C ARG A 159 7.27 -21.93 -7.08
N ARG A 160 7.80 -20.72 -7.11
CA ARG A 160 9.24 -20.49 -7.31
C ARG A 160 10.08 -21.04 -6.17
N ALA A 161 9.63 -20.92 -4.91
CA ALA A 161 10.34 -21.46 -3.76
C ALA A 161 10.36 -23.01 -3.77
N ILE A 162 9.30 -23.65 -4.26
CA ILE A 162 9.27 -25.09 -4.51
C ILE A 162 10.26 -25.48 -5.60
N ASP A 163 10.27 -24.79 -6.73
CA ASP A 163 11.22 -25.01 -7.83
C ASP A 163 12.69 -24.81 -7.41
N GLN A 164 12.93 -23.90 -6.46
CA GLN A 164 14.25 -23.65 -5.85
C GLN A 164 14.63 -24.70 -4.78
N GLY A 165 13.69 -25.55 -4.37
CA GLY A 165 13.89 -26.55 -3.34
C GLY A 165 13.93 -25.98 -1.91
N ASP A 166 13.44 -24.75 -1.71
CA ASP A 166 13.34 -24.10 -0.40
C ASP A 166 12.06 -24.52 0.34
N ILE A 167 10.98 -24.77 -0.40
CA ILE A 167 9.72 -25.33 0.12
C ILE A 167 9.57 -26.77 -0.42
N SER A 168 9.00 -27.66 0.40
CA SER A 168 8.74 -29.05 0.00
C SER A 168 7.82 -29.12 -1.21
N HIS A 169 8.14 -29.99 -2.17
CA HIS A 169 7.32 -30.28 -3.34
C HIS A 169 5.95 -30.91 -3.01
N GLU A 170 5.76 -31.39 -1.78
CA GLU A 170 4.46 -31.86 -1.29
C GLU A 170 3.52 -30.73 -0.90
N THR A 171 4.04 -29.48 -0.82
CA THR A 171 3.26 -28.30 -0.46
C THR A 171 2.46 -27.81 -1.68
N ASP A 172 1.13 -27.79 -1.58
CA ASP A 172 0.28 -27.13 -2.58
C ASP A 172 0.43 -25.59 -2.47
N PRO A 173 0.95 -24.91 -3.52
CA PRO A 173 1.28 -23.49 -3.44
C PRO A 173 0.05 -22.61 -3.22
N ALA A 174 -1.13 -22.98 -3.77
CA ALA A 174 -2.35 -22.22 -3.59
C ALA A 174 -2.89 -22.31 -2.15
N THR A 175 -2.83 -23.51 -1.55
CA THR A 175 -3.20 -23.72 -0.15
C THR A 175 -2.23 -23.00 0.78
N PHE A 176 -0.92 -23.08 0.49
CA PHE A 176 0.11 -22.36 1.25
C PHE A 176 -0.14 -20.84 1.23
N ALA A 177 -0.39 -20.27 0.05
CA ALA A 177 -0.64 -18.84 -0.09
C ALA A 177 -1.87 -18.38 0.72
N ARG A 178 -3.00 -19.08 0.59
CA ARG A 178 -4.20 -18.78 1.38
C ARG A 178 -3.95 -18.89 2.88
N PHE A 179 -3.18 -19.90 3.30
CA PHE A 179 -2.83 -20.09 4.70
C PHE A 179 -1.95 -18.94 5.22
N VAL A 180 -0.90 -18.56 4.50
CA VAL A 180 0.02 -17.48 4.91
C VAL A 180 -0.72 -16.15 5.04
N ILE A 181 -1.54 -15.80 4.05
CA ILE A 181 -2.31 -14.54 4.10
C ILE A 181 -3.36 -14.59 5.22
N GLY A 182 -4.04 -15.71 5.43
CA GLY A 182 -4.99 -15.89 6.53
C GLY A 182 -4.32 -15.83 7.91
N ALA A 183 -3.17 -16.49 8.07
CA ALA A 183 -2.38 -16.46 9.31
C ALA A 183 -1.88 -15.04 9.61
N PHE A 184 -1.33 -14.34 8.62
CA PHE A 184 -0.89 -12.95 8.76
C PHE A 184 -2.06 -12.04 9.18
N THR A 185 -3.23 -12.16 8.53
CA THR A 185 -4.43 -11.39 8.87
C THR A 185 -4.88 -11.67 10.31
N GLY A 186 -4.83 -12.92 10.76
CA GLY A 186 -5.14 -13.29 12.15
C GLY A 186 -4.14 -12.69 13.13
N VAL A 187 -2.85 -12.79 12.85
CA VAL A 187 -1.76 -12.20 13.65
C VAL A 187 -1.92 -10.68 13.75
N GLN A 188 -2.15 -10.01 12.64
CA GLN A 188 -2.40 -8.57 12.57
C GLN A 188 -3.61 -8.16 13.42
N THR A 189 -4.73 -8.86 13.27
CA THR A 189 -5.97 -8.57 14.01
C THR A 189 -5.77 -8.71 15.51
N LEU A 190 -5.10 -9.78 15.95
CA LEU A 190 -4.80 -10.00 17.37
C LEU A 190 -3.84 -8.96 17.92
N SER A 191 -2.81 -8.57 17.17
CA SER A 191 -1.89 -7.51 17.56
C SER A 191 -2.64 -6.18 17.74
N LEU A 192 -3.48 -5.81 16.76
CA LEU A 192 -4.26 -4.58 16.84
C LEU A 192 -5.17 -4.54 18.07
N ILE A 193 -5.89 -5.63 18.37
CA ILE A 193 -6.79 -5.73 19.51
C ILE A 193 -6.06 -5.67 20.84
N ARG A 194 -4.89 -6.33 20.94
CA ARG A 194 -4.17 -6.52 22.20
C ARG A 194 -3.23 -5.38 22.56
N THR A 195 -2.56 -4.80 21.58
CA THR A 195 -1.45 -3.87 21.80
C THR A 195 -1.53 -2.63 20.91
N GLY A 196 -2.61 -2.46 20.14
CA GLY A 196 -2.69 -1.38 19.15
C GLY A 196 -1.70 -1.54 17.99
N GLY A 197 -1.22 -2.77 17.74
CA GLY A 197 -0.26 -3.06 16.68
C GLY A 197 1.21 -3.05 17.12
N ALA A 198 1.51 -2.69 18.37
CA ALA A 198 2.88 -2.49 18.83
C ALA A 198 3.77 -3.73 18.78
N ASP A 199 3.20 -4.94 18.85
CA ASP A 199 3.89 -6.22 18.82
C ASP A 199 3.75 -6.97 17.47
N LEU A 200 3.27 -6.31 16.42
CA LEU A 200 2.95 -6.97 15.15
C LEU A 200 4.20 -7.60 14.49
N GLU A 201 5.31 -6.89 14.46
CA GLU A 201 6.55 -7.41 13.85
C GLU A 201 7.07 -8.66 14.58
N GLU A 202 7.03 -8.67 15.92
CA GLU A 202 7.41 -9.82 16.74
C GLU A 202 6.48 -11.02 16.46
N ARG A 203 5.18 -10.79 16.35
CA ARG A 203 4.21 -11.84 16.04
C ARG A 203 4.37 -12.42 14.64
N VAL A 204 4.81 -11.61 13.68
CA VAL A 204 5.16 -12.11 12.33
C VAL A 204 6.41 -12.99 12.39
N ASP A 205 7.41 -12.63 13.19
CA ASP A 205 8.57 -13.48 13.48
C ASP A 205 8.15 -14.84 14.07
N ASP A 206 7.25 -14.82 15.05
CA ASP A 206 6.72 -16.04 15.68
C ASP A 206 5.96 -16.91 14.68
N MET A 207 5.13 -16.31 13.83
CA MET A 207 4.42 -17.02 12.76
C MET A 207 5.41 -17.76 11.85
N TRP A 208 6.47 -17.11 11.40
CA TRP A 208 7.48 -17.73 10.53
C TRP A 208 8.33 -18.75 11.27
N MET A 209 8.65 -18.53 12.54
CA MET A 209 9.36 -19.52 13.38
C MET A 209 8.60 -20.85 13.48
N LEU A 210 7.27 -20.79 13.56
CA LEU A 210 6.43 -21.99 13.64
C LEU A 210 6.18 -22.61 12.25
N LEU A 211 6.03 -21.82 11.21
CA LEU A 211 5.63 -22.29 9.88
C LEU A 211 6.80 -22.89 9.08
N LEU A 212 7.94 -22.21 9.02
CA LEU A 212 9.06 -22.60 8.18
C LEU A 212 9.55 -24.05 8.41
N PRO A 213 9.70 -24.56 9.64
CA PRO A 213 10.17 -25.94 9.85
C PRO A 213 9.24 -27.01 9.26
N GLY A 214 7.93 -26.70 9.18
CA GLY A 214 6.93 -27.64 8.66
C GLY A 214 6.85 -27.69 7.14
N ILE A 215 7.27 -26.63 6.45
CA ILE A 215 7.19 -26.54 4.99
C ILE A 215 8.52 -26.71 4.28
N MET A 216 9.64 -26.54 4.99
CA MET A 216 10.98 -26.66 4.42
C MET A 216 11.48 -28.10 4.49
N PRO A 217 12.15 -28.61 3.43
CA PRO A 217 12.84 -29.89 3.48
C PRO A 217 13.91 -29.91 4.59
N ARG A 218 14.09 -31.04 5.29
CA ARG A 218 15.02 -31.15 6.43
C ARG A 218 16.45 -30.68 6.11
N TYR A 219 16.93 -30.96 4.90
CA TYR A 219 18.29 -30.57 4.48
C TYR A 219 18.45 -29.03 4.39
N ARG A 220 17.34 -28.26 4.30
CA ARG A 220 17.32 -26.79 4.28
C ARG A 220 17.16 -26.17 5.67
N HIS A 221 16.95 -26.94 6.72
CA HIS A 221 16.74 -26.42 8.08
C HIS A 221 17.95 -25.62 8.61
N LYS A 222 19.15 -25.82 8.08
CA LYS A 222 20.32 -24.97 8.38
C LYS A 222 20.11 -23.50 7.99
N ASP A 223 19.22 -23.21 7.04
CA ASP A 223 18.90 -21.89 6.52
C ASP A 223 17.73 -21.21 7.24
N LEU A 224 17.01 -21.91 8.14
CA LEU A 224 15.81 -21.42 8.83
C LEU A 224 16.02 -20.02 9.46
N ARG A 225 17.13 -19.84 10.19
CA ARG A 225 17.43 -18.56 10.86
C ARG A 225 17.62 -17.44 9.84
N ARG A 226 18.33 -17.70 8.75
CA ARG A 226 18.61 -16.72 7.70
C ARG A 226 17.30 -16.32 7.00
N ILE A 227 16.48 -17.31 6.61
CA ILE A 227 15.20 -17.10 5.92
C ILE A 227 14.23 -16.33 6.81
N ARG A 228 14.05 -16.74 8.07
CA ARG A 228 13.17 -16.05 9.02
C ARG A 228 13.56 -14.58 9.21
N ASN A 229 14.87 -14.29 9.24
CA ASN A 229 15.38 -12.94 9.46
C ASN A 229 15.50 -12.12 8.16
N ALA A 230 15.00 -12.62 7.03
CA ALA A 230 15.03 -11.87 5.77
C ALA A 230 14.17 -10.60 5.89
N ARG A 231 14.80 -9.45 5.60
CA ARG A 231 14.17 -8.13 5.59
C ARG A 231 14.56 -7.41 4.31
N SER A 232 13.64 -6.63 3.77
CA SER A 232 13.98 -5.76 2.65
C SER A 232 14.98 -4.69 3.09
N VAL A 233 15.99 -4.45 2.25
CA VAL A 233 17.02 -3.42 2.47
C VAL A 233 16.61 -2.07 1.88
N GLY A 234 15.43 -1.96 1.27
CA GLY A 234 14.91 -0.73 0.71
C GLY A 234 14.87 0.39 1.76
N PRO A 235 15.18 1.63 1.38
CA PRO A 235 15.19 2.74 2.33
C PRO A 235 13.80 2.92 2.94
N PRO A 236 13.69 3.06 4.27
CA PRO A 236 12.43 3.36 4.91
C PRO A 236 11.86 4.66 4.36
N GLY A 237 10.64 4.63 3.83
CA GLY A 237 9.92 5.83 3.40
C GLY A 237 10.02 6.20 1.92
N GLN A 238 10.61 5.39 1.03
CA GLN A 238 10.52 5.63 -0.43
C GLN A 238 9.16 5.27 -1.06
N PHE A 239 8.24 4.75 -0.29
CA PHE A 239 6.86 4.50 -0.71
C PHE A 239 5.96 5.67 -0.28
N GLY A 240 6.41 6.90 -0.55
CA GLY A 240 5.57 8.08 -0.43
C GLY A 240 4.41 8.01 -1.43
N PRO A 241 3.34 8.82 -1.22
CA PRO A 241 2.16 8.79 -2.07
C PRO A 241 2.57 8.90 -3.54
N VAL A 242 2.03 8.03 -4.39
CA VAL A 242 2.29 7.96 -5.84
C VAL A 242 1.65 9.17 -6.56
N PHE A 243 1.70 10.34 -5.95
CA PHE A 243 1.41 11.62 -6.58
C PHE A 243 2.71 12.30 -7.00
N SER A 244 3.50 11.60 -7.83
CA SER A 244 4.61 12.19 -8.53
C SER A 244 4.27 12.20 -10.02
N LEU A 245 3.78 13.38 -10.47
CA LEU A 245 3.70 13.91 -11.85
C LEU A 245 2.72 13.22 -12.79
#